data_904b22b6c53e97cf0fe1083da6c244af
#
_entry.id   904b22b6c53e97cf0fe1083da6c244af
#
_cell.length_a   1.000
_cell.length_b   1.000
_cell.length_c   1.000
_cell.angle_alpha   90.00
_cell.angle_beta   90.00
_cell.angle_gamma   90.00
#
_symmetry.space_group_name_H-M   'P 1'
#
loop_
_entity.id
_entity.type
_entity.pdbx_description
1 polymer ?
#
loop_
_entity_poly.entity_id
_entity_poly.type
_entity_poly.pdbx_seq_one_letter_code
_entity_poly.pdbx_strand_id
1 'polypeptide(L)'
;TFILRIEDTDQERYVEGAVDIIYDTLKEAGLYWDEGPDIGGPVGPYVQSERMSMFKKYAEQLVESGHAYYCFCDKNRLDEVRVLQKASGIAPRYDGHCRNLSKEEVAEKLAAGIPYVIRQKMPTEGTTSFQDEVYGLITVDNDTLDDQVLIKADGMPTYNFANVVDDHTMGITHVIRGSEYLSST
;
A
#
# COMPACT_ATOMS: atom_id res chain seq x y z
N THR A 1 -9.47 -7.94 -21.47
CA THR A 1 -10.46 -7.67 -20.41
C THR A 1 -10.16 -6.34 -19.78
N PHE A 2 -11.15 -5.47 -19.73
CA PHE A 2 -11.08 -4.19 -19.04
C PHE A 2 -11.80 -4.32 -17.69
N ILE A 3 -11.05 -4.17 -16.60
CA ILE A 3 -11.57 -4.25 -15.24
C ILE A 3 -11.68 -2.83 -14.68
N LEU A 4 -12.84 -2.47 -14.15
CA LEU A 4 -13.02 -1.24 -13.39
C LEU A 4 -12.98 -1.56 -11.89
N ARG A 5 -12.01 -0.99 -11.18
CA ARG A 5 -11.85 -1.13 -9.72
C ARG A 5 -11.98 0.22 -9.03
N ILE A 6 -12.77 0.27 -7.98
CA ILE A 6 -12.92 1.45 -7.12
C ILE A 6 -11.93 1.36 -5.97
N GLU A 7 -11.05 2.35 -5.87
CA GLU A 7 -9.98 2.43 -4.88
C GLU A 7 -10.36 3.43 -3.78
N ASP A 8 -11.21 2.99 -2.86
CA ASP A 8 -11.82 3.79 -1.79
C ASP A 8 -11.12 3.62 -0.42
N THR A 9 -9.82 3.31 -0.41
CA THR A 9 -9.04 3.14 0.84
C THR A 9 -8.83 4.44 1.63
N ASP A 10 -9.10 5.61 1.03
CA ASP A 10 -9.08 6.91 1.68
C ASP A 10 -10.50 7.38 2.01
N GLN A 11 -11.01 6.91 3.15
CA GLN A 11 -12.37 7.20 3.60
C GLN A 11 -12.59 8.69 3.96
N GLU A 12 -11.51 9.45 4.24
CA GLU A 12 -11.62 10.88 4.53
C GLU A 12 -11.94 11.71 3.28
N ARG A 13 -11.65 11.17 2.09
CA ARG A 13 -11.94 11.80 0.79
C ARG A 13 -13.17 11.25 0.10
N TYR A 14 -14.01 10.50 0.81
CA TYR A 14 -15.24 9.98 0.23
C TYR A 14 -16.15 11.12 -0.24
N VAL A 15 -16.60 11.03 -1.50
CA VAL A 15 -17.57 11.96 -2.10
C VAL A 15 -18.76 11.14 -2.58
N GLU A 16 -19.94 11.44 -2.03
CA GLU A 16 -21.18 10.79 -2.45
C GLU A 16 -21.45 11.06 -3.95
N GLY A 17 -21.82 10.01 -4.68
CA GLY A 17 -22.09 10.08 -6.13
C GLY A 17 -20.85 10.11 -7.03
N ALA A 18 -19.61 10.10 -6.46
CA ALA A 18 -18.40 10.12 -7.28
C ALA A 18 -18.27 8.89 -8.18
N VAL A 19 -18.74 7.74 -7.75
CA VAL A 19 -18.70 6.49 -8.52
C VAL A 19 -19.59 6.58 -9.75
N ASP A 20 -20.79 7.15 -9.62
CA ASP A 20 -21.72 7.34 -10.74
C ASP A 20 -21.13 8.30 -11.79
N ILE A 21 -20.45 9.36 -11.33
CA ILE A 21 -19.75 10.29 -12.23
C ILE A 21 -18.64 9.56 -13.01
N ILE A 22 -17.89 8.65 -12.36
CA ILE A 22 -16.87 7.83 -13.04
C ILE A 22 -17.53 6.97 -14.12
N TYR A 23 -18.62 6.27 -13.80
CA TYR A 23 -19.35 5.45 -14.76
C TYR A 23 -19.85 6.25 -15.96
N ASP A 24 -20.47 7.39 -15.73
CA ASP A 24 -21.01 8.25 -16.77
C ASP A 24 -19.90 8.82 -17.65
N THR A 25 -18.81 9.30 -17.04
CA THR A 25 -17.65 9.85 -17.76
C THR A 25 -17.00 8.80 -18.66
N LEU A 26 -16.81 7.57 -18.17
CA LEU A 26 -16.27 6.48 -18.98
C LEU A 26 -17.17 6.13 -20.15
N LYS A 27 -18.49 6.04 -19.92
CA LYS A 27 -19.49 5.77 -20.97
C LYS A 27 -19.53 6.88 -22.02
N GLU A 28 -19.48 8.14 -21.63
CA GLU A 28 -19.41 9.29 -22.55
C GLU A 28 -18.14 9.26 -23.40
N ALA A 29 -17.02 8.79 -22.82
CA ALA A 29 -15.76 8.58 -23.55
C ALA A 29 -15.76 7.34 -24.44
N GLY A 30 -16.85 6.56 -24.48
CA GLY A 30 -16.95 5.31 -25.23
C GLY A 30 -16.16 4.15 -24.62
N LEU A 31 -15.78 4.24 -23.35
CA LEU A 31 -15.03 3.22 -22.60
C LEU A 31 -16.02 2.37 -21.80
N TYR A 32 -16.07 1.09 -22.15
CA TYR A 32 -16.93 0.11 -21.47
C TYR A 32 -16.05 -0.97 -20.84
N TRP A 33 -16.35 -1.32 -19.59
CA TRP A 33 -15.61 -2.35 -18.85
C TRP A 33 -16.31 -3.69 -18.94
N ASP A 34 -15.51 -4.75 -18.88
CA ASP A 34 -15.97 -6.16 -18.93
C ASP A 34 -16.30 -6.69 -17.52
N GLU A 35 -15.65 -6.11 -16.50
CA GLU A 35 -15.79 -6.47 -15.09
C GLU A 35 -15.77 -5.23 -14.21
N GLY A 36 -16.57 -5.18 -13.17
CA GLY A 36 -16.61 -4.03 -12.27
C GLY A 36 -17.66 -4.15 -11.17
N PRO A 37 -17.78 -3.13 -10.29
CA PRO A 37 -18.69 -3.19 -9.14
C PRO A 37 -20.16 -3.35 -9.53
N ASP A 38 -20.58 -2.77 -10.65
CA ASP A 38 -21.96 -2.76 -11.15
C ASP A 38 -22.34 -4.00 -11.95
N ILE A 39 -21.38 -4.63 -12.64
CA ILE A 39 -21.63 -5.77 -13.52
C ILE A 39 -21.07 -7.09 -12.97
N GLY A 40 -20.24 -7.04 -11.93
CA GLY A 40 -19.58 -8.22 -11.37
C GLY A 40 -18.45 -8.75 -12.25
N GLY A 41 -18.07 -10.02 -12.00
CA GLY A 41 -17.03 -10.75 -12.71
C GLY A 41 -16.33 -11.78 -11.83
N PRO A 42 -15.38 -12.57 -12.37
CA PRO A 42 -14.77 -13.69 -11.67
C PRO A 42 -13.75 -13.32 -10.60
N VAL A 43 -13.20 -12.09 -10.61
CA VAL A 43 -12.10 -11.68 -9.72
C VAL A 43 -12.53 -10.64 -8.66
N GLY A 44 -13.83 -10.42 -8.51
CA GLY A 44 -14.40 -9.50 -7.51
C GLY A 44 -14.09 -9.89 -6.05
N PRO A 45 -14.52 -9.04 -5.10
CA PRO A 45 -15.18 -7.73 -5.26
C PRO A 45 -14.29 -6.69 -5.95
N TYR A 46 -14.92 -5.67 -6.57
CA TYR A 46 -14.21 -4.63 -7.32
C TYR A 46 -14.15 -3.28 -6.57
N VAL A 47 -14.50 -3.27 -5.30
CA VAL A 47 -14.36 -2.13 -4.38
C VAL A 47 -13.36 -2.51 -3.30
N GLN A 48 -12.30 -1.72 -3.10
CA GLN A 48 -11.21 -2.11 -2.20
C GLN A 48 -11.64 -2.25 -0.75
N SER A 49 -12.57 -1.43 -0.27
CA SER A 49 -13.11 -1.55 1.10
C SER A 49 -13.82 -2.89 1.35
N GLU A 50 -14.31 -3.55 0.32
CA GLU A 50 -14.93 -4.89 0.42
C GLU A 50 -13.89 -6.03 0.47
N ARG A 51 -12.61 -5.74 0.23
CA ARG A 51 -11.50 -6.69 0.14
C ARG A 51 -10.60 -6.71 1.39
N MET A 52 -10.98 -6.05 2.46
CA MET A 52 -10.17 -5.83 3.67
C MET A 52 -9.53 -7.10 4.25
N SER A 53 -10.30 -8.19 4.32
CA SER A 53 -9.80 -9.47 4.84
C SER A 53 -8.66 -10.05 3.98
N MET A 54 -8.69 -9.80 2.68
CA MET A 54 -7.65 -10.23 1.75
C MET A 54 -6.35 -9.45 1.99
N PHE A 55 -6.41 -8.12 2.09
CA PHE A 55 -5.23 -7.30 2.35
C PHE A 55 -4.56 -7.67 3.66
N LYS A 56 -5.35 -7.85 4.73
CA LYS A 56 -4.85 -8.30 6.02
C LYS A 56 -4.10 -9.63 5.91
N LYS A 57 -4.69 -10.61 5.22
CA LYS A 57 -4.08 -11.93 5.01
C LYS A 57 -2.71 -11.83 4.31
N TYR A 58 -2.59 -11.05 3.25
CA TYR A 58 -1.32 -10.86 2.55
C TYR A 58 -0.28 -10.12 3.41
N ALA A 59 -0.70 -9.12 4.20
CA ALA A 59 0.20 -8.43 5.12
C ALA A 59 0.73 -9.37 6.22
N GLU A 60 -0.14 -10.23 6.78
CA GLU A 60 0.25 -11.24 7.77
C GLU A 60 1.22 -12.28 7.18
N GLN A 61 1.01 -12.72 5.94
CA GLN A 61 1.96 -13.59 5.23
C GLN A 61 3.34 -12.93 5.07
N LEU A 62 3.38 -11.63 4.78
CA LEU A 62 4.64 -10.88 4.72
C LEU A 62 5.33 -10.80 6.10
N VAL A 63 4.57 -10.66 7.18
CA VAL A 63 5.11 -10.71 8.55
C VAL A 63 5.69 -12.09 8.85
N GLU A 64 4.96 -13.16 8.56
CA GLU A 64 5.38 -14.54 8.78
C GLU A 64 6.66 -14.89 8.00
N SER A 65 6.76 -14.40 6.76
CA SER A 65 7.93 -14.59 5.89
C SER A 65 9.11 -13.66 6.20
N GLY A 66 8.93 -12.71 7.14
CA GLY A 66 9.97 -11.77 7.55
C GLY A 66 10.16 -10.57 6.61
N HIS A 67 9.23 -10.34 5.69
CA HIS A 67 9.22 -9.19 4.76
C HIS A 67 8.37 -8.02 5.23
N ALA A 68 7.69 -8.17 6.38
CA ALA A 68 6.98 -7.09 7.06
C ALA A 68 7.10 -7.28 8.59
N TYR A 69 6.66 -6.29 9.35
CA TYR A 69 6.68 -6.33 10.81
C TYR A 69 5.63 -5.41 11.42
N TYR A 70 5.26 -5.69 12.67
CA TYR A 70 4.37 -4.85 13.47
C TYR A 70 5.11 -3.63 14.01
N CYS A 71 4.55 -2.44 13.82
CA CYS A 71 5.09 -1.20 14.34
C CYS A 71 4.08 -0.56 15.30
N PHE A 72 4.50 -0.35 16.54
CA PHE A 72 3.70 0.18 17.66
C PHE A 72 4.02 1.65 17.97
N CYS A 73 4.71 2.35 17.08
CA CYS A 73 5.02 3.77 17.25
C CYS A 73 3.75 4.60 17.14
N ASP A 74 3.50 5.45 18.11
CA ASP A 74 2.43 6.45 18.05
C ASP A 74 2.82 7.67 17.19
N LYS A 75 1.83 8.52 16.96
CA LYS A 75 2.00 9.72 16.12
C LYS A 75 3.00 10.70 16.75
N ASN A 76 2.96 10.88 18.06
CA ASN A 76 3.82 11.85 18.76
C ASN A 76 5.29 11.49 18.57
N ARG A 77 5.63 10.20 18.83
CA ARG A 77 6.99 9.69 18.61
C ARG A 77 7.45 9.89 17.16
N LEU A 78 6.59 9.57 16.19
CA LEU A 78 6.95 9.72 14.78
C LEU A 78 7.16 11.18 14.39
N ASP A 79 6.39 12.11 14.94
CA ASP A 79 6.54 13.54 14.70
C ASP A 79 7.82 14.09 15.36
N GLU A 80 8.17 13.65 16.56
CA GLU A 80 9.45 13.98 17.22
C GLU A 80 10.66 13.55 16.36
N VAL A 81 10.65 12.32 15.86
CA VAL A 81 11.72 11.81 14.98
C VAL A 81 11.85 12.67 13.71
N ARG A 82 10.72 13.02 13.08
CA ARG A 82 10.71 13.88 11.89
C ARG A 82 11.29 15.27 12.17
N VAL A 83 10.96 15.86 13.31
CA VAL A 83 11.49 17.18 13.72
C VAL A 83 13.01 17.09 13.90
N LEU A 84 13.51 16.07 14.60
CA LEU A 84 14.95 15.87 14.82
C LEU A 84 15.69 15.63 13.50
N GLN A 85 15.16 14.82 12.60
CA GLN A 85 15.75 14.57 11.27
C GLN A 85 15.84 15.84 10.46
N LYS A 86 14.76 16.63 10.40
CA LYS A 86 14.76 17.93 9.71
C LYS A 86 15.78 18.90 10.28
N ALA A 87 15.89 18.98 11.61
CA ALA A 87 16.86 19.83 12.30
C ALA A 87 18.32 19.42 11.98
N SER A 88 18.54 18.13 11.71
CA SER A 88 19.83 17.56 11.32
C SER A 88 20.09 17.58 9.81
N GLY A 89 19.20 18.15 9.00
CA GLY A 89 19.32 18.17 7.53
C GLY A 89 19.11 16.82 6.86
N ILE A 90 18.48 15.85 7.58
CA ILE A 90 18.16 14.51 7.08
C ILE A 90 16.72 14.51 6.56
N ALA A 91 16.50 13.92 5.40
CA ALA A 91 15.15 13.72 4.87
C ALA A 91 14.31 12.87 5.84
N PRO A 92 13.11 13.32 6.21
CA PRO A 92 12.26 12.58 7.16
C PRO A 92 11.91 11.20 6.63
N ARG A 93 12.24 10.17 7.41
CA ARG A 93 11.87 8.78 7.15
C ARG A 93 11.65 8.03 8.48
N TYR A 94 11.04 6.86 8.41
CA TYR A 94 10.90 6.02 9.60
C TYR A 94 12.29 5.53 10.08
N ASP A 95 12.51 5.58 11.38
CA ASP A 95 13.81 5.25 11.99
C ASP A 95 14.03 3.76 12.28
N GLY A 96 13.09 2.89 11.90
CA GLY A 96 13.20 1.45 12.09
C GLY A 96 13.02 0.97 13.53
N HIS A 97 12.53 1.81 14.46
CA HIS A 97 12.43 1.50 15.89
C HIS A 97 11.83 0.13 16.22
N CYS A 98 10.74 -0.25 15.54
CA CYS A 98 10.08 -1.55 15.79
C CYS A 98 10.57 -2.67 14.86
N ARG A 99 11.51 -2.38 13.96
CA ARG A 99 11.93 -3.30 12.90
C ARG A 99 12.52 -4.61 13.40
N ASN A 100 13.14 -4.59 14.58
CA ASN A 100 13.87 -5.71 15.16
C ASN A 100 13.31 -6.17 16.51
N LEU A 101 12.03 -5.87 16.80
CA LEU A 101 11.36 -6.42 17.97
C LEU A 101 11.33 -7.95 17.89
N SER A 102 11.55 -8.60 19.03
CA SER A 102 11.43 -10.06 19.14
C SER A 102 9.97 -10.51 19.00
N LYS A 103 9.77 -11.79 18.68
CA LYS A 103 8.41 -12.35 18.60
C LYS A 103 7.66 -12.26 19.93
N GLU A 104 8.38 -12.39 21.03
CA GLU A 104 7.87 -12.29 22.39
C GLU A 104 7.38 -10.85 22.69
N GLU A 105 8.22 -9.84 22.40
CA GLU A 105 7.84 -8.43 22.55
C GLU A 105 6.63 -8.04 21.70
N VAL A 106 6.57 -8.55 20.46
CA VAL A 106 5.41 -8.35 19.56
C VAL A 106 4.16 -8.98 20.17
N ALA A 107 4.27 -10.24 20.62
CA ALA A 107 3.14 -10.97 21.22
C ALA A 107 2.60 -10.26 22.48
N GLU A 108 3.48 -9.78 23.36
CA GLU A 108 3.11 -9.02 24.55
C GLU A 108 2.35 -7.72 24.19
N LYS A 109 2.85 -6.98 23.22
CA LYS A 109 2.22 -5.72 22.77
C LYS A 109 0.85 -5.96 22.13
N LEU A 110 0.73 -7.01 21.30
CA LEU A 110 -0.55 -7.41 20.70
C LEU A 110 -1.55 -7.86 21.79
N ALA A 111 -1.11 -8.68 22.76
CA ALA A 111 -1.94 -9.12 23.89
C ALA A 111 -2.39 -7.97 24.78
N ALA A 112 -1.56 -6.93 24.94
CA ALA A 112 -1.91 -5.69 25.64
C ALA A 112 -2.86 -4.77 24.86
N GLY A 113 -3.22 -5.12 23.62
CA GLY A 113 -4.11 -4.32 22.77
C GLY A 113 -3.50 -3.00 22.30
N ILE A 114 -2.17 -2.89 22.26
CA ILE A 114 -1.50 -1.66 21.79
C ILE A 114 -1.79 -1.49 20.30
N PRO A 115 -2.27 -0.31 19.85
CA PRO A 115 -2.50 -0.04 18.44
C PRO A 115 -1.22 -0.22 17.63
N TYR A 116 -1.34 -0.76 16.44
CA TYR A 116 -0.21 -1.02 15.56
C TYR A 116 -0.53 -0.74 14.10
N VAL A 117 0.51 -0.58 13.31
CA VAL A 117 0.49 -0.66 11.85
C VAL A 117 1.37 -1.83 11.40
N ILE A 118 1.15 -2.36 10.20
CA ILE A 118 2.09 -3.30 9.59
C ILE A 118 2.94 -2.51 8.59
N ARG A 119 4.26 -2.62 8.72
CA ARG A 119 5.23 -2.00 7.81
C ARG A 119 5.96 -3.04 6.97
N GLN A 120 6.22 -2.68 5.73
CA GLN A 120 7.14 -3.42 4.87
C GLN A 120 8.54 -3.39 5.47
N LYS A 121 9.27 -4.49 5.37
CA LYS A 121 10.67 -4.59 5.78
C LYS A 121 11.56 -4.50 4.54
N MET A 122 11.88 -3.27 4.13
CA MET A 122 12.70 -3.04 2.94
C MET A 122 14.14 -3.56 3.14
N PRO A 123 14.77 -4.13 2.12
CA PRO A 123 16.22 -4.35 2.15
C PRO A 123 16.96 -3.03 2.40
N THR A 124 18.03 -3.06 3.19
CA THR A 124 18.84 -1.87 3.50
C THR A 124 20.11 -1.77 2.64
N GLU A 125 20.41 -2.82 1.89
CA GLU A 125 21.60 -2.91 1.04
C GLU A 125 21.22 -3.37 -0.36
N GLY A 126 22.06 -3.05 -1.35
CA GLY A 126 21.84 -3.40 -2.75
C GLY A 126 20.84 -2.49 -3.44
N THR A 127 20.29 -2.97 -4.54
CA THR A 127 19.37 -2.20 -5.40
C THR A 127 18.10 -2.99 -5.69
N THR A 128 17.01 -2.28 -5.90
CA THR A 128 15.76 -2.82 -6.46
C THR A 128 15.60 -2.32 -7.88
N SER A 129 15.30 -3.21 -8.82
CA SER A 129 15.16 -2.86 -10.23
C SER A 129 13.89 -3.44 -10.82
N PHE A 130 13.31 -2.72 -11.77
CA PHE A 130 12.22 -3.22 -12.60
C PHE A 130 12.38 -2.72 -14.04
N GLN A 131 11.77 -3.44 -14.97
CA GLN A 131 11.76 -3.08 -16.39
C GLN A 131 10.50 -2.26 -16.69
N ASP A 132 10.70 -1.00 -17.11
CA ASP A 132 9.65 -0.16 -17.63
C ASP A 132 9.69 -0.19 -19.17
N GLU A 133 8.53 -0.32 -19.82
CA GLU A 133 8.44 -0.44 -21.27
C GLU A 133 8.77 0.86 -22.03
N VAL A 134 8.67 2.01 -21.34
CA VAL A 134 8.93 3.34 -21.92
C VAL A 134 10.31 3.85 -21.51
N TYR A 135 10.67 3.72 -20.22
CA TYR A 135 11.89 4.28 -19.65
C TYR A 135 13.04 3.26 -19.55
N GLY A 136 12.81 1.99 -19.88
CA GLY A 136 13.81 0.94 -19.79
C GLY A 136 14.04 0.44 -18.36
N LEU A 137 15.25 -0.01 -18.06
CA LEU A 137 15.59 -0.52 -16.73
C LEU A 137 15.67 0.63 -15.71
N ILE A 138 14.79 0.60 -14.72
CA ILE A 138 14.79 1.52 -13.58
C ILE A 138 15.45 0.81 -12.40
N THR A 139 16.43 1.45 -11.77
CA THR A 139 17.16 0.91 -10.62
C THR A 139 17.22 1.96 -9.52
N VAL A 140 16.90 1.55 -8.30
CA VAL A 140 16.89 2.41 -7.10
C VAL A 140 17.71 1.76 -6.01
N ASP A 141 18.54 2.55 -5.32
CA ASP A 141 19.29 2.06 -4.16
C ASP A 141 18.34 1.81 -2.98
N ASN A 142 18.45 0.63 -2.38
CA ASN A 142 17.54 0.20 -1.31
C ASN A 142 17.63 1.07 -0.05
N ASP A 143 18.79 1.68 0.22
CA ASP A 143 18.98 2.58 1.36
C ASP A 143 18.18 3.90 1.24
N THR A 144 17.72 4.24 0.04
CA THR A 144 16.83 5.39 -0.20
C THR A 144 15.36 5.08 0.05
N LEU A 145 15.00 3.81 0.14
CA LEU A 145 13.63 3.35 0.35
C LEU A 145 13.26 3.35 1.84
N ASP A 146 12.01 3.67 2.14
CA ASP A 146 11.49 3.67 3.52
C ASP A 146 10.69 2.39 3.80
N ASP A 147 10.65 1.98 5.06
CA ASP A 147 9.73 0.93 5.54
C ASP A 147 8.29 1.47 5.55
N GLN A 148 7.64 1.39 4.40
CA GLN A 148 6.30 1.93 4.20
C GLN A 148 5.24 1.19 5.01
N VAL A 149 4.19 1.91 5.42
CA VAL A 149 3.02 1.28 6.03
C VAL A 149 2.24 0.53 4.96
N LEU A 150 1.96 -0.74 5.21
CA LEU A 150 1.12 -1.59 4.39
C LEU A 150 -0.33 -1.57 4.89
N ILE A 151 -0.52 -1.78 6.21
CA ILE A 151 -1.82 -1.72 6.88
C ILE A 151 -1.78 -0.64 7.96
N LYS A 152 -2.74 0.26 7.91
CA LYS A 152 -2.93 1.35 8.87
C LYS A 152 -3.53 0.84 10.18
N ALA A 153 -3.52 1.66 11.23
CA ALA A 153 -4.04 1.30 12.56
C ALA A 153 -5.57 1.03 12.58
N ASP A 154 -6.30 1.59 11.64
CA ASP A 154 -7.72 1.31 11.40
C ASP A 154 -7.98 -0.01 10.65
N GLY A 155 -6.92 -0.72 10.25
CA GLY A 155 -6.97 -1.94 9.47
C GLY A 155 -7.05 -1.74 7.97
N MET A 156 -7.16 -0.49 7.49
CA MET A 156 -7.18 -0.19 6.05
C MET A 156 -5.78 -0.34 5.44
N PRO A 157 -5.67 -0.91 4.23
CA PRO A 157 -4.40 -0.90 3.50
C PRO A 157 -4.03 0.51 3.06
N THR A 158 -2.74 0.74 2.82
CA THR A 158 -2.31 1.90 2.04
C THR A 158 -2.57 1.66 0.55
N TYR A 159 -2.67 2.75 -0.21
CA TYR A 159 -2.86 2.71 -1.66
C TYR A 159 -1.85 1.78 -2.36
N ASN A 160 -0.56 1.97 -2.09
CA ASN A 160 0.49 1.18 -2.75
C ASN A 160 0.39 -0.32 -2.45
N PHE A 161 -0.02 -0.69 -1.23
CA PHE A 161 -0.17 -2.10 -0.88
C PHE A 161 -1.45 -2.71 -1.50
N ALA A 162 -2.57 -1.99 -1.43
CA ALA A 162 -3.83 -2.44 -2.00
C ALA A 162 -3.69 -2.72 -3.51
N ASN A 163 -3.06 -1.80 -4.25
CA ASN A 163 -2.83 -1.97 -5.68
C ASN A 163 -2.07 -3.26 -6.00
N VAL A 164 -0.95 -3.52 -5.32
CA VAL A 164 -0.12 -4.69 -5.60
C VAL A 164 -0.89 -5.99 -5.34
N VAL A 165 -1.64 -6.05 -4.24
CA VAL A 165 -2.46 -7.23 -3.91
C VAL A 165 -3.58 -7.42 -4.94
N ASP A 166 -4.25 -6.33 -5.33
CA ASP A 166 -5.34 -6.38 -6.29
C ASP A 166 -4.85 -6.73 -7.69
N ASP A 167 -3.79 -6.09 -8.15
CA ASP A 167 -3.22 -6.37 -9.48
C ASP A 167 -2.77 -7.85 -9.57
N HIS A 168 -2.16 -8.37 -8.52
CA HIS A 168 -1.80 -9.79 -8.46
C HIS A 168 -3.02 -10.71 -8.48
N THR A 169 -4.02 -10.44 -7.62
CA THR A 169 -5.18 -11.33 -7.47
C THR A 169 -6.20 -11.22 -8.60
N MET A 170 -6.21 -10.08 -9.31
CA MET A 170 -7.04 -9.86 -10.50
C MET A 170 -6.32 -10.23 -11.80
N GLY A 171 -5.04 -10.64 -11.74
CA GLY A 171 -4.26 -11.07 -12.91
C GLY A 171 -3.95 -9.94 -13.89
N ILE A 172 -3.71 -8.73 -13.37
CA ILE A 172 -3.33 -7.56 -14.18
C ILE A 172 -1.96 -7.83 -14.81
N THR A 173 -1.85 -7.66 -16.11
CA THR A 173 -0.64 -7.94 -16.89
C THR A 173 0.17 -6.70 -17.22
N HIS A 174 -0.47 -5.54 -17.32
CA HIS A 174 0.16 -4.27 -17.67
C HIS A 174 -0.38 -3.17 -16.78
N VAL A 175 0.52 -2.37 -16.20
CA VAL A 175 0.20 -1.18 -15.40
C VAL A 175 0.62 0.04 -16.19
N ILE A 176 -0.31 0.98 -16.42
CA ILE A 176 -0.06 2.23 -17.12
C ILE A 176 -0.30 3.38 -16.14
N ARG A 177 0.75 4.15 -15.85
CA ARG A 177 0.74 5.26 -14.89
C ARG A 177 1.51 6.46 -15.43
N GLY A 178 1.26 7.63 -14.86
CA GLY A 178 2.08 8.82 -15.12
C GLY A 178 3.53 8.63 -14.66
N SER A 179 4.47 9.34 -15.28
CA SER A 179 5.90 9.25 -14.97
C SER A 179 6.24 9.65 -13.53
N GLU A 180 5.39 10.44 -12.88
CA GLU A 180 5.49 10.81 -11.47
C GLU A 180 5.39 9.63 -10.51
N TYR A 181 4.84 8.49 -10.95
CA TYR A 181 4.70 7.27 -10.16
C TYR A 181 5.87 6.28 -10.30
N LEU A 182 6.87 6.57 -11.15
CA LEU A 182 8.03 5.69 -11.33
C LEU A 182 8.76 5.37 -10.02
N SER A 183 8.84 6.35 -9.11
CA SER A 183 9.50 6.16 -7.81
C SER A 183 8.69 5.31 -6.82
N SER A 184 7.41 5.05 -7.09
CA SER A 184 6.53 4.22 -6.25
C SER A 184 6.16 2.88 -6.88
N THR A 185 6.71 2.58 -8.04
CA THR A 185 6.55 1.29 -8.72
C THR A 185 7.50 0.26 -8.16
#